data_96501b23513ed47e4ef7a10d291cd39f
#
_entry.id   96501b23513ed47e4ef7a10d291cd39f
#
_cell.length_a   1.000
_cell.length_b   1.000
_cell.length_c   1.000
_cell.angle_alpha   90.00
_cell.angle_beta   90.00
_cell.angle_gamma   90.00
#
_symmetry.space_group_name_H-M   'P 1'
#
loop_
_entity.id
_entity.type
_entity.pdbx_description
1 polymer ?
#
loop_
_entity_poly.entity_id
_entity_poly.type
_entity_poly.pdbx_seq_one_letter_code
_entity_poly.pdbx_strand_id
1 'polypeptide(L)'
;MKQKTLTLKQLYKVGTVKLAEEGIEEFSLDAWYLLEYVTGVSKAMYFAEPERAVSEENADRYIDCIRRRAAHIPLQHITGEQEFMGYPFCVNEHVLIPRQDTEILVEEAIQVMRPKMKVLDMCTGSGCIVLSILKMCREKYYMTDLQGIGADVSEEALKVARENGRRLGVPVTWIQSDLFAKIPEE
;
A
#
# COMPACT_ATOMS: atom_id res chain seq x y z
N MET A 1 -37.57 -3.81 -16.71
CA MET A 1 -36.52 -4.67 -17.35
C MET A 1 -35.66 -5.21 -16.22
N LYS A 2 -35.51 -6.54 -16.05
CA LYS A 2 -34.58 -7.09 -15.06
C LYS A 2 -33.16 -6.74 -15.51
N GLN A 3 -32.47 -5.89 -14.77
CA GLN A 3 -31.05 -5.59 -15.00
C GLN A 3 -30.28 -6.91 -14.93
N LYS A 4 -29.49 -7.20 -15.94
CA LYS A 4 -28.78 -8.49 -16.04
C LYS A 4 -27.61 -8.44 -15.06
N THR A 5 -27.74 -9.11 -13.93
CA THR A 5 -26.68 -9.22 -12.92
C THR A 5 -25.43 -9.81 -13.56
N LEU A 6 -24.29 -9.15 -13.46
CA LEU A 6 -23.01 -9.64 -13.98
C LEU A 6 -22.42 -10.72 -13.06
N THR A 7 -21.74 -11.69 -13.66
CA THR A 7 -21.03 -12.74 -12.92
C THR A 7 -19.55 -12.38 -12.72
N LEU A 8 -18.86 -13.06 -11.80
CA LEU A 8 -17.43 -12.90 -11.56
C LEU A 8 -16.62 -13.03 -12.86
N LYS A 9 -16.91 -14.07 -13.65
CA LYS A 9 -16.27 -14.34 -14.92
C LYS A 9 -16.50 -13.21 -15.95
N GLN A 10 -17.72 -12.67 -16.01
CA GLN A 10 -18.05 -11.58 -16.92
C GLN A 10 -17.31 -10.30 -16.52
N LEU A 11 -17.30 -9.95 -15.24
CA LEU A 11 -16.56 -8.78 -14.74
C LEU A 11 -15.06 -8.92 -15.00
N TYR A 12 -14.45 -10.06 -14.66
CA TYR A 12 -13.04 -10.31 -14.92
C TYR A 12 -12.70 -10.16 -16.40
N LYS A 13 -13.52 -10.72 -17.29
CA LYS A 13 -13.34 -10.59 -18.75
C LYS A 13 -13.43 -9.13 -19.20
N VAL A 14 -14.38 -8.36 -18.69
CA VAL A 14 -14.50 -6.92 -18.99
C VAL A 14 -13.25 -6.17 -18.55
N GLY A 15 -12.76 -6.42 -17.35
CA GLY A 15 -11.55 -5.78 -16.83
C GLY A 15 -10.31 -6.12 -17.63
N THR A 16 -10.08 -7.40 -17.93
CA THR A 16 -8.90 -7.83 -18.70
C THR A 16 -8.88 -7.24 -20.11
N VAL A 17 -10.02 -7.24 -20.80
CA VAL A 17 -10.12 -6.64 -22.14
C VAL A 17 -9.83 -5.15 -22.10
N LYS A 18 -10.47 -4.42 -21.18
CA LYS A 18 -10.28 -2.96 -21.06
C LYS A 18 -8.85 -2.57 -20.74
N LEU A 19 -8.20 -3.26 -19.79
CA LEU A 19 -6.81 -2.94 -19.43
C LEU A 19 -5.83 -3.32 -20.55
N ALA A 20 -6.07 -4.41 -21.27
CA ALA A 20 -5.26 -4.80 -22.43
C ALA A 20 -5.34 -3.77 -23.56
N GLU A 21 -6.55 -3.25 -23.87
CA GLU A 21 -6.76 -2.20 -24.88
C GLU A 21 -6.00 -0.91 -24.57
N GLU A 22 -5.82 -0.59 -23.28
CA GLU A 22 -5.07 0.60 -22.82
C GLU A 22 -3.57 0.32 -22.59
N GLY A 23 -3.07 -0.83 -23.02
CA GLY A 23 -1.64 -1.16 -22.98
C GLY A 23 -1.08 -1.41 -21.58
N ILE A 24 -1.90 -1.81 -20.62
CA ILE A 24 -1.43 -2.22 -19.30
C ILE A 24 -0.75 -3.59 -19.43
N GLU A 25 0.54 -3.67 -19.13
CA GLU A 25 1.33 -4.91 -19.28
C GLU A 25 0.76 -6.07 -18.45
N GLU A 26 0.51 -5.83 -17.16
CA GLU A 26 -0.01 -6.82 -16.22
C GLU A 26 -1.56 -6.84 -16.17
N PHE A 27 -2.23 -6.57 -17.32
CA PHE A 27 -3.68 -6.38 -17.41
C PHE A 27 -4.50 -7.50 -16.73
N SER A 28 -4.07 -8.73 -16.89
CA SER A 28 -4.76 -9.90 -16.32
C SER A 28 -4.64 -9.96 -14.81
N LEU A 29 -3.45 -9.68 -14.29
CA LEU A 29 -3.15 -9.69 -12.86
C LEU A 29 -3.83 -8.51 -12.16
N ASP A 30 -3.75 -7.32 -12.75
CA ASP A 30 -4.39 -6.12 -12.22
C ASP A 30 -5.92 -6.25 -12.18
N ALA A 31 -6.52 -6.77 -13.27
CA ALA A 31 -7.97 -7.04 -13.30
C ALA A 31 -8.39 -8.03 -12.22
N TRP A 32 -7.55 -9.04 -11.95
CA TRP A 32 -7.80 -10.01 -10.89
C TRP A 32 -7.73 -9.35 -9.50
N TYR A 33 -6.65 -8.65 -9.19
CA TYR A 33 -6.49 -8.00 -7.89
C TYR A 33 -7.61 -6.99 -7.60
N LEU A 34 -8.06 -6.24 -8.61
CA LEU A 34 -9.18 -5.33 -8.45
C LEU A 34 -10.50 -6.07 -8.22
N LEU A 35 -10.70 -7.24 -8.86
CA LEU A 35 -11.89 -8.06 -8.63
C LEU A 35 -11.91 -8.61 -7.19
N GLU A 36 -10.80 -9.15 -6.73
CA GLU A 36 -10.63 -9.65 -5.36
C GLU A 36 -10.82 -8.52 -4.34
N TYR A 37 -10.20 -7.37 -4.56
CA TYR A 37 -10.33 -6.17 -3.73
C TYR A 37 -11.77 -5.72 -3.54
N VAL A 38 -12.55 -5.70 -4.63
CA VAL A 38 -13.94 -5.21 -4.59
C VAL A 38 -14.90 -6.25 -4.03
N THR A 39 -14.71 -7.53 -4.38
CA THR A 39 -15.67 -8.60 -4.07
C THR A 39 -15.30 -9.43 -2.85
N GLY A 40 -14.04 -9.40 -2.41
CA GLY A 40 -13.50 -10.28 -1.37
C GLY A 40 -13.41 -11.75 -1.80
N VAL A 41 -13.61 -12.06 -3.07
CA VAL A 41 -13.63 -13.44 -3.59
C VAL A 41 -12.21 -13.91 -3.86
N SER A 42 -11.79 -14.97 -3.17
CA SER A 42 -10.48 -15.59 -3.40
C SER A 42 -10.39 -16.27 -4.78
N LYS A 43 -9.15 -16.47 -5.25
CA LYS A 43 -8.89 -17.17 -6.51
C LYS A 43 -9.49 -18.58 -6.55
N ALA A 44 -9.43 -19.30 -5.44
CA ALA A 44 -10.04 -20.64 -5.31
C ALA A 44 -11.55 -20.59 -5.50
N MET A 45 -12.22 -19.63 -4.87
CA MET A 45 -13.68 -19.47 -4.99
C MET A 45 -14.09 -19.02 -6.40
N TYR A 46 -13.30 -18.15 -7.05
CA TYR A 46 -13.55 -17.76 -8.43
C TYR A 46 -13.53 -18.96 -9.38
N PHE A 47 -12.56 -19.88 -9.23
CA PHE A 47 -12.51 -21.09 -10.06
C PHE A 47 -13.61 -22.10 -9.73
N ALA A 48 -14.07 -22.17 -8.48
CA ALA A 48 -15.17 -23.04 -8.09
C ALA A 48 -16.53 -22.53 -8.59
N GLU A 49 -16.75 -21.21 -8.55
CA GLU A 49 -18.04 -20.57 -8.86
C GLU A 49 -17.90 -19.38 -9.80
N PRO A 50 -17.38 -19.53 -11.02
CA PRO A 50 -17.12 -18.39 -11.92
C PRO A 50 -18.40 -17.67 -12.37
N GLU A 51 -19.55 -18.37 -12.37
CA GLU A 51 -20.86 -17.82 -12.72
C GLU A 51 -21.62 -17.24 -11.51
N ARG A 52 -20.96 -17.12 -10.35
CA ARG A 52 -21.53 -16.47 -9.17
C ARG A 52 -21.88 -15.03 -9.49
N ALA A 53 -23.12 -14.66 -9.19
CA ALA A 53 -23.63 -13.31 -9.37
C ALA A 53 -22.93 -12.31 -8.43
N VAL A 54 -22.58 -11.14 -8.95
CA VAL A 54 -22.01 -10.03 -8.20
C VAL A 54 -23.08 -8.95 -8.01
N SER A 55 -23.12 -8.33 -6.82
CA SER A 55 -24.06 -7.23 -6.58
C SER A 55 -23.79 -6.05 -7.52
N GLU A 56 -24.81 -5.28 -7.83
CA GLU A 56 -24.70 -4.11 -8.70
C GLU A 56 -23.68 -3.11 -8.12
N GLU A 57 -23.71 -2.87 -6.83
CA GLU A 57 -22.75 -2.01 -6.13
C GLU A 57 -21.29 -2.45 -6.35
N ASN A 58 -21.00 -3.75 -6.18
CA ASN A 58 -19.65 -4.26 -6.40
C ASN A 58 -19.27 -4.26 -7.89
N ALA A 59 -20.22 -4.50 -8.79
CA ALA A 59 -19.97 -4.41 -10.21
C ALA A 59 -19.58 -2.98 -10.63
N ASP A 60 -20.31 -1.98 -10.14
CA ASP A 60 -20.02 -0.57 -10.43
C ASP A 60 -18.68 -0.13 -9.82
N ARG A 61 -18.39 -0.53 -8.58
CA ARG A 61 -17.08 -0.28 -7.95
C ARG A 61 -15.94 -0.89 -8.73
N TYR A 62 -16.11 -2.13 -9.19
CA TYR A 62 -15.10 -2.80 -10.01
C TYR A 62 -14.85 -2.05 -11.32
N ILE A 63 -15.90 -1.68 -12.02
CA ILE A 63 -15.80 -0.92 -13.29
C ILE A 63 -15.11 0.43 -13.06
N ASP A 64 -15.37 1.10 -11.95
CA ASP A 64 -14.66 2.33 -11.60
C ASP A 64 -13.16 2.09 -11.33
N CYS A 65 -12.82 1.04 -10.59
CA CYS A 65 -11.42 0.64 -10.36
C CYS A 65 -10.70 0.35 -11.70
N ILE A 66 -11.34 -0.41 -12.60
CA ILE A 66 -10.81 -0.70 -13.95
C ILE A 66 -10.61 0.59 -14.75
N ARG A 67 -11.56 1.53 -14.71
CA ARG A 67 -11.44 2.83 -15.40
C ARG A 67 -10.24 3.63 -14.88
N ARG A 68 -10.06 3.69 -13.57
CA ARG A 68 -8.90 4.35 -12.94
C ARG A 68 -7.59 3.68 -13.35
N ARG A 69 -7.54 2.35 -13.35
CA ARG A 69 -6.34 1.61 -13.76
C ARG A 69 -6.04 1.79 -15.25
N ALA A 70 -7.07 1.79 -16.09
CA ALA A 70 -7.01 2.09 -17.51
C ALA A 70 -6.48 3.52 -17.80
N ALA A 71 -6.69 4.46 -16.89
CA ALA A 71 -6.07 5.79 -16.90
C ALA A 71 -4.65 5.80 -16.33
N HIS A 72 -3.98 4.65 -16.23
CA HIS A 72 -2.62 4.45 -15.71
C HIS A 72 -2.41 4.83 -14.24
N ILE A 73 -3.48 5.00 -13.43
CA ILE A 73 -3.34 5.14 -11.98
C ILE A 73 -2.79 3.82 -11.43
N PRO A 74 -1.73 3.85 -10.61
CA PRO A 74 -1.16 2.63 -10.03
C PRO A 74 -2.18 1.80 -9.26
N LEU A 75 -2.10 0.47 -9.37
CA LEU A 75 -2.99 -0.45 -8.68
C LEU A 75 -3.08 -0.14 -7.18
N GLN A 76 -1.94 0.10 -6.54
CA GLN A 76 -1.84 0.38 -5.11
C GLN A 76 -2.51 1.70 -4.71
N HIS A 77 -2.51 2.71 -5.57
CA HIS A 77 -3.25 3.96 -5.33
C HIS A 77 -4.77 3.78 -5.52
N ILE A 78 -5.19 2.74 -6.24
CA ILE A 78 -6.61 2.39 -6.37
C ILE A 78 -7.08 1.59 -5.15
N THR A 79 -6.30 0.62 -4.71
CA THR A 79 -6.59 -0.23 -3.55
C THR A 79 -6.30 0.47 -2.23
N GLY A 80 -5.44 1.49 -2.24
CA GLY A 80 -5.03 2.25 -1.05
C GLY A 80 -3.99 1.55 -0.18
N GLU A 81 -3.41 0.42 -0.64
CA GLU A 81 -2.49 -0.38 0.17
C GLU A 81 -1.35 -0.97 -0.64
N GLN A 82 -0.16 -1.05 -0.02
CA GLN A 82 1.03 -1.76 -0.51
C GLN A 82 1.65 -2.57 0.62
N GLU A 83 1.94 -3.84 0.37
CA GLU A 83 2.76 -4.64 1.27
C GLU A 83 4.23 -4.23 1.17
N PHE A 84 4.90 -4.05 2.32
CA PHE A 84 6.33 -3.78 2.40
C PHE A 84 6.88 -4.39 3.69
N MET A 85 7.96 -5.16 3.62
CA MET A 85 8.55 -5.92 4.73
C MET A 85 7.55 -6.86 5.44
N GLY A 86 6.51 -7.34 4.73
CA GLY A 86 5.42 -8.16 5.27
C GLY A 86 4.37 -7.39 6.06
N TYR A 87 4.38 -6.06 6.02
CA TYR A 87 3.37 -5.21 6.67
C TYR A 87 2.54 -4.45 5.64
N PRO A 88 1.21 -4.26 5.88
CA PRO A 88 0.35 -3.47 5.01
C PRO A 88 0.52 -1.98 5.30
N PHE A 89 0.92 -1.21 4.29
CA PHE A 89 1.04 0.24 4.34
C PHE A 89 -0.05 0.92 3.53
N CYS A 90 -0.74 1.89 4.12
CA CYS A 90 -1.58 2.82 3.37
C CYS A 90 -0.71 3.61 2.38
N VAL A 91 -1.21 3.76 1.16
CA VAL A 91 -0.59 4.58 0.12
C VAL A 91 -1.66 5.34 -0.67
N ASN A 92 -1.30 6.51 -1.19
CA ASN A 92 -2.14 7.32 -2.07
C ASN A 92 -1.23 8.17 -2.98
N GLU A 93 -1.82 9.08 -3.75
CA GLU A 93 -1.11 9.97 -4.69
C GLU A 93 -0.08 10.92 -4.05
N HIS A 94 -0.07 11.06 -2.73
CA HIS A 94 0.85 11.95 -2.02
C HIS A 94 2.15 11.27 -1.58
N VAL A 95 2.26 9.95 -1.74
CA VAL A 95 3.44 9.17 -1.34
C VAL A 95 3.93 8.25 -2.45
N LEU A 96 5.24 8.06 -2.50
CA LEU A 96 5.81 7.02 -3.34
C LEU A 96 5.36 5.65 -2.82
N ILE A 97 4.90 4.79 -3.73
CA ILE A 97 4.59 3.40 -3.42
C ILE A 97 5.88 2.70 -2.98
N PRO A 98 5.94 2.11 -1.77
CA PRO A 98 7.11 1.37 -1.31
C PRO A 98 7.55 0.33 -2.33
N ARG A 99 8.85 0.30 -2.64
CA ARG A 99 9.45 -0.61 -3.62
C ARG A 99 10.18 -1.74 -2.92
N GLN A 100 10.18 -2.91 -3.53
CA GLN A 100 10.86 -4.10 -3.02
C GLN A 100 12.38 -3.88 -2.85
N ASP A 101 13.02 -3.15 -3.75
CA ASP A 101 14.46 -2.81 -3.63
C ASP A 101 14.78 -2.04 -2.35
N THR A 102 13.82 -1.29 -1.80
CA THR A 102 13.98 -0.54 -0.55
C THR A 102 13.95 -1.44 0.68
N GLU A 103 13.44 -2.67 0.57
CA GLU A 103 13.47 -3.65 1.67
C GLU A 103 14.90 -4.03 2.05
N ILE A 104 15.82 -4.07 1.09
CA ILE A 104 17.26 -4.30 1.32
C ILE A 104 17.83 -3.23 2.27
N LEU A 105 17.45 -1.96 2.07
CA LEU A 105 17.89 -0.88 2.97
C LEU A 105 17.41 -1.11 4.40
N VAL A 106 16.17 -1.55 4.57
CA VAL A 106 15.61 -1.85 5.91
C VAL A 106 16.36 -3.02 6.56
N GLU A 107 16.63 -4.08 5.80
CA GLU A 107 17.37 -5.24 6.29
C GLU A 107 18.78 -4.86 6.76
N GLU A 108 19.52 -4.09 5.96
CA GLU A 108 20.87 -3.61 6.32
C GLU A 108 20.83 -2.66 7.53
N ALA A 109 19.84 -1.74 7.58
CA ALA A 109 19.67 -0.85 8.71
C ALA A 109 19.46 -1.63 10.01
N ILE A 110 18.61 -2.67 10.00
CA ILE A 110 18.33 -3.50 11.17
C ILE A 110 19.60 -4.17 11.72
N GLN A 111 20.53 -4.60 10.87
CA GLN A 111 21.78 -5.26 11.31
C GLN A 111 22.66 -4.35 12.16
N VAL A 112 22.61 -3.04 11.94
CA VAL A 112 23.40 -2.06 12.67
C VAL A 112 22.69 -1.48 13.90
N MET A 113 21.38 -1.74 14.06
CA MET A 113 20.62 -1.24 15.21
C MET A 113 21.16 -1.77 16.54
N ARG A 114 21.13 -0.90 17.54
CA ARG A 114 21.47 -1.20 18.94
C ARG A 114 20.43 -0.58 19.87
N PRO A 115 20.23 -1.10 21.07
CA PRO A 115 19.34 -0.51 22.06
C PRO A 115 19.59 0.99 22.25
N LYS A 116 18.52 1.76 22.44
CA LYS A 116 18.51 3.22 22.66
C LYS A 116 18.94 4.07 21.45
N MET A 117 19.19 3.48 20.28
CA MET A 117 19.47 4.26 19.08
C MET A 117 18.26 5.06 18.64
N LYS A 118 18.53 6.18 17.96
CA LYS A 118 17.54 7.00 17.27
C LYS A 118 17.69 6.80 15.76
N VAL A 119 16.57 6.70 15.06
CA VAL A 119 16.50 6.57 13.61
C VAL A 119 15.84 7.82 13.05
N LEU A 120 16.50 8.51 12.16
CA LEU A 120 15.94 9.59 11.37
C LEU A 120 15.71 9.11 9.93
N ASP A 121 14.46 9.11 9.50
CA ASP A 121 14.04 8.82 8.12
C ASP A 121 13.68 10.13 7.43
N MET A 122 14.60 10.60 6.57
CA MET A 122 14.44 11.84 5.83
C MET A 122 13.75 11.58 4.51
N CYS A 123 12.77 12.42 4.14
CA CYS A 123 11.87 12.21 3.01
C CYS A 123 11.06 10.92 3.19
N THR A 124 10.48 10.78 4.36
CA THR A 124 9.89 9.51 4.87
C THR A 124 8.70 9.00 4.06
N GLY A 125 8.01 9.87 3.30
CA GLY A 125 6.86 9.50 2.47
C GLY A 125 5.77 8.82 3.28
N SER A 126 5.50 7.54 2.99
CA SER A 126 4.54 6.70 3.73
C SER A 126 5.01 6.27 5.12
N GLY A 127 6.27 6.55 5.49
CA GLY A 127 6.89 6.08 6.73
C GLY A 127 7.37 4.64 6.68
N CYS A 128 7.35 3.99 5.52
CA CYS A 128 7.57 2.55 5.41
C CYS A 128 8.95 2.10 5.92
N ILE A 129 10.00 2.90 5.74
CA ILE A 129 11.35 2.56 6.19
C ILE A 129 11.42 2.61 7.72
N VAL A 130 11.18 3.76 8.34
CA VAL A 130 11.32 3.92 9.80
C VAL A 130 10.35 3.02 10.56
N LEU A 131 9.11 2.89 10.09
CA LEU A 131 8.11 2.04 10.73
C LEU A 131 8.50 0.57 10.69
N SER A 132 9.00 0.08 9.55
CA SER A 132 9.46 -1.31 9.42
C SER A 132 10.68 -1.59 10.28
N ILE A 133 11.68 -0.70 10.30
CA ILE A 133 12.86 -0.84 11.18
C ILE A 133 12.43 -0.98 12.63
N LEU A 134 11.63 -0.03 13.15
CA LEU A 134 11.22 -0.04 14.55
C LEU A 134 10.35 -1.25 14.90
N LYS A 135 9.41 -1.60 14.02
CA LYS A 135 8.51 -2.73 14.22
C LYS A 135 9.26 -4.06 14.24
N MET A 136 10.12 -4.30 13.24
CA MET A 136 10.91 -5.53 13.17
C MET A 136 11.92 -5.63 14.32
N CYS A 137 12.59 -4.53 14.68
CA CYS A 137 13.49 -4.51 15.82
C CYS A 137 12.77 -4.88 17.12
N ARG A 138 11.54 -4.39 17.32
CA ARG A 138 10.71 -4.74 18.48
C ARG A 138 10.27 -6.21 18.44
N GLU A 139 9.76 -6.69 17.33
CA GLU A 139 9.14 -8.02 17.24
C GLU A 139 10.16 -9.15 17.17
N LYS A 140 11.27 -8.97 16.42
CA LYS A 140 12.25 -10.02 16.19
C LYS A 140 13.45 -9.94 17.12
N TYR A 141 13.82 -8.75 17.58
CA TYR A 141 15.05 -8.53 18.36
C TYR A 141 14.79 -7.98 19.77
N TYR A 142 13.50 -7.82 20.15
CA TYR A 142 13.06 -7.33 21.47
C TYR A 142 13.63 -5.96 21.86
N MET A 143 14.00 -5.14 20.86
CA MET A 143 14.50 -3.78 21.08
C MET A 143 13.32 -2.82 21.19
N THR A 144 12.90 -2.50 22.41
CA THR A 144 11.71 -1.68 22.68
C THR A 144 12.01 -0.21 22.95
N ASP A 145 13.29 0.16 23.08
CA ASP A 145 13.77 1.49 23.46
C ASP A 145 14.34 2.31 22.28
N LEU A 146 14.12 1.85 21.06
CA LEU A 146 14.44 2.62 19.85
C LEU A 146 13.47 3.79 19.68
N GLN A 147 13.97 4.91 19.17
CA GLN A 147 13.19 6.10 18.84
C GLN A 147 13.25 6.36 17.34
N GLY A 148 12.12 6.72 16.73
CA GLY A 148 12.03 7.06 15.33
C GLY A 148 11.59 8.49 15.13
N ILE A 149 12.22 9.15 14.17
CA ILE A 149 11.79 10.44 13.60
C ILE A 149 11.59 10.24 12.11
N GLY A 150 10.41 10.58 11.61
CA GLY A 150 10.12 10.64 10.19
C GLY A 150 9.92 12.08 9.76
N ALA A 151 10.69 12.55 8.78
CA ALA A 151 10.59 13.91 8.28
C ALA A 151 10.25 13.94 6.80
N ASP A 152 9.37 14.86 6.42
CA ASP A 152 9.03 15.11 5.02
C ASP A 152 8.66 16.58 4.81
N VAL A 153 8.86 17.09 3.61
CA VAL A 153 8.43 18.44 3.24
C VAL A 153 6.91 18.50 3.05
N SER A 154 6.31 17.40 2.63
CA SER A 154 4.87 17.26 2.37
C SER A 154 4.08 16.89 3.62
N GLU A 155 3.21 17.81 4.08
CA GLU A 155 2.27 17.49 5.16
C GLU A 155 1.28 16.36 4.77
N GLU A 156 0.91 16.28 3.48
CA GLU A 156 0.02 15.21 3.01
C GLU A 156 0.71 13.83 3.10
N ALA A 157 2.02 13.75 2.79
CA ALA A 157 2.79 12.53 3.01
C ALA A 157 2.86 12.17 4.50
N LEU A 158 3.09 13.15 5.37
CA LEU A 158 3.12 12.93 6.81
C LEU A 158 1.76 12.47 7.38
N LYS A 159 0.64 12.87 6.79
CA LYS A 159 -0.68 12.33 7.18
C LYS A 159 -0.76 10.83 6.90
N VAL A 160 -0.27 10.38 5.75
CA VAL A 160 -0.19 8.94 5.41
C VAL A 160 0.74 8.21 6.38
N ALA A 161 1.92 8.76 6.65
CA ALA A 161 2.89 8.17 7.58
C ALA A 161 2.33 8.05 9.02
N ARG A 162 1.62 9.06 9.52
CA ARG A 162 0.94 9.01 10.83
C ARG A 162 -0.12 7.91 10.88
N GLU A 163 -0.92 7.77 9.82
CA GLU A 163 -1.92 6.71 9.73
C GLU A 163 -1.26 5.32 9.72
N ASN A 164 -0.17 5.14 8.98
CA ASN A 164 0.60 3.91 8.99
C ASN A 164 1.20 3.61 10.37
N GLY A 165 1.78 4.61 11.03
CA GLY A 165 2.29 4.47 12.41
C GLY A 165 1.21 4.04 13.39
N ARG A 166 0.01 4.64 13.28
CA ARG A 166 -1.15 4.28 14.11
C ARG A 166 -1.63 2.84 13.83
N ARG A 167 -1.78 2.45 12.56
CA ARG A 167 -2.21 1.09 12.15
C ARG A 167 -1.25 0.01 12.61
N LEU A 168 0.06 0.27 12.49
CA LEU A 168 1.11 -0.67 12.87
C LEU A 168 1.44 -0.66 14.36
N GLY A 169 0.91 0.29 15.13
CA GLY A 169 1.17 0.43 16.57
C GLY A 169 2.62 0.83 16.87
N VAL A 170 3.25 1.61 15.98
CA VAL A 170 4.65 2.05 16.10
C VAL A 170 4.69 3.56 16.34
N PRO A 171 5.11 4.02 17.52
CA PRO A 171 5.26 5.45 17.80
C PRO A 171 6.48 6.02 17.08
N VAL A 172 6.27 7.09 16.30
CA VAL A 172 7.30 7.87 15.59
C VAL A 172 6.98 9.34 15.76
N THR A 173 8.02 10.16 15.91
CA THR A 173 7.89 11.62 15.88
C THR A 173 7.91 12.09 14.42
N TRP A 174 6.84 12.77 13.99
CA TRP A 174 6.69 13.24 12.60
C TRP A 174 6.95 14.73 12.52
N ILE A 175 7.86 15.15 11.64
CA ILE A 175 8.30 16.55 11.50
C ILE A 175 8.14 17.00 10.05
N GLN A 176 7.37 18.07 9.84
CA GLN A 176 7.36 18.71 8.53
C GLN A 176 8.60 19.60 8.38
N SER A 177 9.53 19.21 7.51
CA SER A 177 10.81 19.88 7.34
C SER A 177 11.30 19.80 5.91
N ASP A 178 11.90 20.87 5.43
CA ASP A 178 12.73 20.84 4.23
C ASP A 178 14.13 20.37 4.65
N LEU A 179 14.41 19.10 4.39
CA LEU A 179 15.60 18.41 4.86
C LEU A 179 15.80 18.66 6.38
N PHE A 180 16.98 19.12 6.78
CA PHE A 180 17.36 19.31 8.18
C PHE A 180 16.85 20.62 8.81
N ALA A 181 16.15 21.49 8.06
CA ALA A 181 15.82 22.86 8.49
C ALA A 181 15.06 22.95 9.82
N LYS A 182 14.28 21.91 10.19
CA LYS A 182 13.51 21.87 11.44
C LYS A 182 13.78 20.63 12.29
N ILE A 183 14.82 19.88 11.94
CA ILE A 183 15.24 18.74 12.77
C ILE A 183 15.96 19.31 14.01
N PRO A 184 15.56 18.91 15.23
CA PRO A 184 16.23 19.35 16.44
C PRO A 184 17.72 18.97 16.44
N GLU A 185 18.58 19.92 16.77
CA GLU A 185 19.98 19.62 17.14
C GLU A 185 19.97 18.89 18.48
N GLU A 186 20.66 17.77 18.57
CA GLU A 186 20.80 17.01 19.82
C GLU A 186 21.89 17.57 20.70
#